data_53001235acd120dc455b68cc7c99c4e5
#
_entry.id   53001235acd120dc455b68cc7c99c4e5
#
_cell.length_a   1.000
_cell.length_b   1.000
_cell.length_c   1.000
_cell.angle_alpha   90.00
_cell.angle_beta   90.00
_cell.angle_gamma   90.00
#
_symmetry.space_group_name_H-M   'P 1'
#
loop_
_entity.id
_entity.type
_entity.pdbx_description
1 polymer ?
#
loop_
_entity_poly.entity_id
_entity_poly.type
_entity_poly.pdbx_seq_one_letter_code
_entity_poly.pdbx_strand_id
1 'polypeptide(L)'
;MQYIGPPYTFGFSQLGSNCGALGPHAAVDVNGLALWMGPEAFYAFDGTVKKIQCTVQDYVFGDINLVQEDKVYAALNTDYNEITWFYCSAGSDFVDRNVTYNYLESVWSVGSLARTSWQDVDTFEKPTATEYLKDSTAATLTTIYGLTAGRSLVYRQEDGYNKADGTAVTAVIESGYFDIGDGDDMLYMKRFIPDFKDQQENLTVNLLLRPYPQATANPSSLDPYIITPTTEKVDTRARGRQIAIKITSTDVGAWWR
;
A
#
# COMPACT_ATOMS: atom_id res chain seq x y z
N MET A 1 18.91 -14.43 -21.23
CA MET A 1 19.52 -15.71 -21.62
C MET A 1 18.98 -16.11 -22.98
N GLN A 2 19.86 -16.47 -23.94
CA GLN A 2 19.47 -16.88 -25.30
C GLN A 2 20.20 -18.19 -25.63
N TYR A 3 19.50 -19.14 -26.24
CA TYR A 3 20.14 -20.33 -26.77
C TYR A 3 20.98 -19.96 -28.00
N ILE A 4 22.28 -20.29 -27.99
CA ILE A 4 23.23 -19.94 -29.05
C ILE A 4 23.87 -21.14 -29.70
N GLY A 5 23.58 -22.36 -29.27
CA GLY A 5 24.13 -23.60 -29.80
C GLY A 5 25.53 -23.95 -29.27
N PRO A 6 26.05 -25.13 -29.68
CA PRO A 6 27.39 -25.57 -29.29
C PRO A 6 28.49 -24.63 -29.81
N PRO A 7 29.63 -24.47 -29.11
CA PRO A 7 29.97 -25.13 -27.83
C PRO A 7 29.36 -24.49 -26.59
N TYR A 8 28.75 -23.31 -26.73
CA TYR A 8 28.11 -22.57 -25.63
C TYR A 8 26.60 -22.73 -25.77
N THR A 9 25.99 -23.48 -24.90
CA THR A 9 24.56 -23.78 -24.98
C THR A 9 23.72 -22.51 -24.82
N PHE A 10 24.11 -21.60 -23.92
CA PHE A 10 23.40 -20.36 -23.67
C PHE A 10 24.33 -19.15 -23.67
N GLY A 11 23.87 -18.05 -24.23
CA GLY A 11 24.49 -16.74 -24.15
C GLY A 11 23.74 -15.85 -23.15
N PHE A 12 24.49 -14.97 -22.49
CA PHE A 12 23.95 -13.97 -21.57
C PHE A 12 24.35 -12.59 -22.07
N SER A 13 23.41 -11.69 -22.12
CA SER A 13 23.65 -10.27 -22.43
C SER A 13 23.09 -9.40 -21.32
N GLN A 14 23.82 -8.35 -21.00
CA GLN A 14 23.34 -7.33 -20.09
C GLN A 14 22.36 -6.42 -20.83
N LEU A 15 21.14 -6.27 -20.29
CA LEU A 15 20.07 -5.46 -20.88
C LEU A 15 19.89 -4.10 -20.20
N GLY A 16 20.51 -3.90 -19.04
CA GLY A 16 20.46 -2.64 -18.29
C GLY A 16 21.64 -2.53 -17.31
N SER A 17 21.85 -1.34 -16.80
CA SER A 17 22.83 -1.04 -15.75
C SER A 17 22.13 -0.32 -14.59
N ASN A 18 22.60 -0.52 -13.36
CA ASN A 18 22.06 0.08 -12.14
C ASN A 18 20.56 -0.22 -11.90
N CYS A 19 20.09 -1.37 -12.38
CA CYS A 19 18.71 -1.81 -12.29
C CYS A 19 18.61 -3.23 -11.70
N GLY A 20 19.54 -3.62 -10.85
CA GLY A 20 19.53 -4.91 -10.16
C GLY A 20 18.31 -5.05 -9.24
N ALA A 21 17.88 -6.29 -9.00
CA ALA A 21 16.89 -6.57 -7.98
C ALA A 21 17.49 -6.41 -6.59
N LEU A 22 16.72 -5.90 -5.65
CA LEU A 22 17.17 -5.67 -4.27
C LEU A 22 17.43 -6.97 -3.52
N GLY A 23 16.64 -8.01 -3.79
CA GLY A 23 16.79 -9.33 -3.20
C GLY A 23 16.46 -10.44 -4.21
N PRO A 24 16.73 -11.70 -3.87
CA PRO A 24 16.55 -12.83 -4.78
C PRO A 24 15.09 -13.09 -5.16
N HIS A 25 14.15 -12.62 -4.35
CA HIS A 25 12.71 -12.79 -4.55
C HIS A 25 11.97 -11.47 -4.81
N ALA A 26 12.70 -10.38 -5.06
CA ALA A 26 12.12 -9.05 -5.27
C ALA A 26 11.51 -8.84 -6.66
N ALA A 27 11.44 -9.87 -7.49
CA ALA A 27 10.92 -9.83 -8.85
C ALA A 27 9.72 -10.76 -9.03
N VAL A 28 8.79 -10.36 -9.89
CA VAL A 28 7.61 -11.12 -10.29
C VAL A 28 7.37 -10.96 -11.79
N ASP A 29 6.81 -12.00 -12.43
CA ASP A 29 6.36 -11.96 -13.83
C ASP A 29 4.83 -11.86 -13.88
N VAL A 30 4.34 -10.94 -14.71
CA VAL A 30 2.92 -10.77 -15.00
C VAL A 30 2.74 -10.78 -16.51
N ASN A 31 2.27 -11.91 -17.05
CA ASN A 31 2.00 -12.07 -18.50
C ASN A 31 3.20 -11.70 -19.41
N GLY A 32 4.42 -12.04 -18.99
CA GLY A 32 5.64 -11.74 -19.73
C GLY A 32 6.23 -10.35 -19.46
N LEU A 33 5.61 -9.56 -18.58
CA LEU A 33 6.16 -8.32 -18.05
C LEU A 33 6.82 -8.63 -16.69
N ALA A 34 8.15 -8.58 -16.64
CA ALA A 34 8.86 -8.73 -15.38
C ALA A 34 8.92 -7.39 -14.64
N LEU A 35 8.52 -7.39 -13.36
CA LEU A 35 8.61 -6.22 -12.48
C LEU A 35 9.42 -6.56 -11.24
N TRP A 36 10.24 -5.61 -10.78
CA TRP A 36 11.05 -5.84 -9.58
C TRP A 36 11.35 -4.56 -8.80
N MET A 37 11.63 -4.74 -7.54
CA MET A 37 12.14 -3.71 -6.65
C MET A 37 13.67 -3.72 -6.70
N GLY A 38 14.26 -2.61 -7.07
CA GLY A 38 15.70 -2.38 -6.99
C GLY A 38 16.09 -1.59 -5.74
N PRO A 39 17.37 -1.22 -5.57
CA PRO A 39 17.84 -0.55 -4.36
C PRO A 39 17.25 0.86 -4.14
N GLU A 40 16.87 1.55 -5.21
CA GLU A 40 16.39 2.94 -5.13
C GLU A 40 15.14 3.20 -5.97
N ALA A 41 14.65 2.19 -6.70
CA ALA A 41 13.52 2.37 -7.61
C ALA A 41 12.88 1.03 -7.98
N PHE A 42 11.70 1.11 -8.58
CA PHE A 42 11.00 -0.02 -9.17
C PHE A 42 11.25 -0.04 -10.68
N TYR A 43 11.35 -1.23 -11.24
CA TYR A 43 11.68 -1.44 -12.64
C TYR A 43 10.72 -2.43 -13.28
N ALA A 44 10.55 -2.29 -14.60
CA ALA A 44 9.80 -3.21 -15.43
C ALA A 44 10.64 -3.60 -16.66
N PHE A 45 10.43 -4.79 -17.19
CA PHE A 45 11.04 -5.29 -18.40
C PHE A 45 9.99 -5.93 -19.31
N ASP A 46 9.82 -5.33 -20.49
CA ASP A 46 8.96 -5.79 -21.58
C ASP A 46 9.74 -6.03 -22.88
N GLY A 47 11.02 -6.30 -22.76
CA GLY A 47 12.01 -6.28 -23.86
C GLY A 47 13.08 -5.20 -23.64
N THR A 48 12.73 -4.15 -22.90
CA THR A 48 13.63 -3.07 -22.45
C THR A 48 13.39 -2.79 -20.98
N VAL A 49 14.49 -2.46 -20.26
CA VAL A 49 14.37 -2.07 -18.83
C VAL A 49 13.88 -0.64 -18.74
N LYS A 50 12.81 -0.44 -17.97
CA LYS A 50 12.22 0.88 -17.70
C LYS A 50 12.08 1.08 -16.20
N LYS A 51 12.35 2.30 -15.72
CA LYS A 51 12.02 2.70 -14.35
C LYS A 51 10.51 2.99 -14.28
N ILE A 52 9.84 2.41 -13.28
CA ILE A 52 8.44 2.69 -13.00
C ILE A 52 8.38 3.95 -12.12
N GLN A 53 7.53 4.90 -12.49
CA GLN A 53 7.30 6.09 -11.66
C GLN A 53 6.52 5.68 -10.41
N CYS A 54 7.08 5.97 -9.24
CA CYS A 54 6.49 5.63 -7.96
C CYS A 54 6.21 6.89 -7.13
N THR A 55 4.96 7.11 -6.77
CA THR A 55 4.53 8.29 -6.00
C THR A 55 4.93 8.22 -4.53
N VAL A 56 5.24 7.01 -4.04
CA VAL A 56 5.65 6.76 -2.64
C VAL A 56 7.13 6.35 -2.54
N GLN A 57 7.93 6.62 -3.57
CA GLN A 57 9.32 6.18 -3.66
C GLN A 57 10.15 6.62 -2.44
N ASP A 58 10.10 7.90 -2.11
CA ASP A 58 10.89 8.47 -1.00
C ASP A 58 10.47 7.90 0.36
N TYR A 59 9.18 7.61 0.52
CA TYR A 59 8.66 6.97 1.73
C TYR A 59 9.20 5.55 1.89
N VAL A 60 9.15 4.74 0.83
CA VAL A 60 9.57 3.34 0.87
C VAL A 60 11.08 3.23 1.05
N PHE A 61 11.86 3.89 0.20
CA PHE A 61 13.32 3.79 0.23
C PHE A 61 13.97 4.59 1.38
N GLY A 62 13.25 5.52 2.00
CA GLY A 62 13.65 6.16 3.26
C GLY A 62 13.42 5.32 4.51
N ASP A 63 12.54 4.32 4.44
CA ASP A 63 12.17 3.44 5.57
C ASP A 63 12.74 2.02 5.46
N ILE A 64 13.27 1.61 4.31
CA ILE A 64 13.71 0.23 4.08
C ILE A 64 15.00 -0.11 4.84
N ASN A 65 15.05 -1.29 5.45
CA ASN A 65 16.26 -1.85 6.06
C ASN A 65 17.08 -2.63 5.02
N LEU A 66 18.08 -2.00 4.43
CA LEU A 66 18.94 -2.62 3.42
C LEU A 66 19.81 -3.76 3.98
N VAL A 67 20.02 -3.85 5.29
CA VAL A 67 20.72 -4.99 5.89
C VAL A 67 19.91 -6.28 5.76
N GLN A 68 18.59 -6.15 5.59
CA GLN A 68 17.64 -7.25 5.45
C GLN A 68 17.09 -7.37 4.01
N GLU A 69 17.84 -6.90 3.01
CA GLU A 69 17.41 -6.87 1.60
C GLU A 69 17.07 -8.26 1.03
N ASP A 70 17.70 -9.31 1.53
CA ASP A 70 17.45 -10.71 1.16
C ASP A 70 16.04 -11.20 1.55
N LYS A 71 15.36 -10.51 2.48
CA LYS A 71 14.00 -10.80 2.91
C LYS A 71 12.93 -10.11 2.07
N VAL A 72 13.34 -9.22 1.17
CA VAL A 72 12.41 -8.55 0.25
C VAL A 72 11.88 -9.55 -0.76
N TYR A 73 10.57 -9.62 -0.90
CA TYR A 73 9.98 -10.45 -1.93
C TYR A 73 8.76 -9.79 -2.57
N ALA A 74 8.49 -10.15 -3.82
CA ALA A 74 7.35 -9.69 -4.59
C ALA A 74 6.24 -10.75 -4.58
N ALA A 75 5.01 -10.31 -4.40
CA ALA A 75 3.80 -11.12 -4.42
C ALA A 75 2.84 -10.59 -5.49
N LEU A 76 2.24 -11.49 -6.24
CA LEU A 76 1.22 -11.17 -7.22
C LEU A 76 -0.17 -11.44 -6.63
N ASN A 77 -1.11 -10.52 -6.86
CA ASN A 77 -2.52 -10.69 -6.61
C ASN A 77 -3.29 -10.41 -7.90
N THR A 78 -3.57 -11.47 -8.65
CA THR A 78 -4.17 -11.35 -9.98
C THR A 78 -5.61 -10.87 -9.97
N ASP A 79 -6.37 -11.16 -8.92
CA ASP A 79 -7.77 -10.74 -8.78
C ASP A 79 -7.91 -9.21 -8.74
N TYR A 80 -6.90 -8.53 -8.20
CA TYR A 80 -6.88 -7.07 -8.05
C TYR A 80 -5.88 -6.36 -8.96
N ASN A 81 -5.15 -7.11 -9.80
CA ASN A 81 -4.11 -6.58 -10.70
C ASN A 81 -2.99 -5.87 -9.92
N GLU A 82 -2.59 -6.44 -8.82
CA GLU A 82 -1.64 -5.85 -7.88
C GLU A 82 -0.37 -6.67 -7.73
N ILE A 83 0.74 -5.96 -7.57
CA ILE A 83 2.01 -6.50 -7.14
C ILE A 83 2.35 -5.86 -5.82
N THR A 84 2.61 -6.68 -4.81
CA THR A 84 3.00 -6.22 -3.48
C THR A 84 4.42 -6.65 -3.18
N TRP A 85 5.30 -5.70 -2.88
CA TRP A 85 6.62 -5.98 -2.31
C TRP A 85 6.55 -5.86 -0.81
N PHE A 86 6.97 -6.91 -0.14
CA PHE A 86 7.07 -6.97 1.31
C PHE A 86 8.53 -6.74 1.70
N TYR A 87 8.76 -5.90 2.72
CA TYR A 87 10.09 -5.52 3.15
C TYR A 87 10.17 -5.27 4.65
N CYS A 88 11.39 -5.17 5.17
CA CYS A 88 11.65 -4.79 6.56
C CYS A 88 11.80 -3.27 6.66
N SER A 89 11.11 -2.62 7.59
CA SER A 89 11.32 -1.20 7.89
C SER A 89 12.70 -0.97 8.55
N ALA A 90 13.16 0.27 8.56
CA ALA A 90 14.50 0.65 9.08
C ALA A 90 14.80 0.17 10.51
N GLY A 91 13.78 0.02 11.34
CA GLY A 91 13.89 -0.48 12.72
C GLY A 91 13.55 -1.95 12.91
N SER A 92 13.34 -2.71 11.84
CA SER A 92 12.90 -4.11 11.90
C SER A 92 13.86 -5.07 11.21
N ASP A 93 14.07 -6.23 11.85
CA ASP A 93 14.76 -7.38 11.25
C ASP A 93 13.77 -8.38 10.63
N PHE A 94 12.48 -8.08 10.67
CA PHE A 94 11.40 -8.92 10.15
C PHE A 94 10.55 -8.11 9.19
N VAL A 95 9.96 -8.80 8.20
CA VAL A 95 9.04 -8.19 7.26
C VAL A 95 7.83 -7.62 8.01
N ASP A 96 7.62 -6.30 7.92
CA ASP A 96 6.59 -5.57 8.65
C ASP A 96 5.94 -4.45 7.82
N ARG A 97 6.42 -4.26 6.58
CA ARG A 97 5.92 -3.25 5.64
C ARG A 97 5.62 -3.88 4.29
N ASN A 98 4.73 -3.23 3.58
CA ASN A 98 4.49 -3.54 2.18
C ASN A 98 4.26 -2.27 1.36
N VAL A 99 4.60 -2.36 0.09
CA VAL A 99 4.23 -1.41 -0.95
C VAL A 99 3.55 -2.16 -2.08
N THR A 100 2.40 -1.69 -2.50
CA THR A 100 1.59 -2.33 -3.53
C THR A 100 1.45 -1.42 -4.74
N TYR A 101 1.58 -1.99 -5.91
CA TYR A 101 1.42 -1.34 -7.21
C TYR A 101 0.29 -2.02 -7.99
N ASN A 102 -0.76 -1.26 -8.28
CA ASN A 102 -1.77 -1.68 -9.24
C ASN A 102 -1.24 -1.39 -10.64
N TYR A 103 -0.92 -2.46 -11.39
CA TYR A 103 -0.26 -2.32 -12.69
C TYR A 103 -1.20 -1.93 -13.84
N LEU A 104 -2.53 -2.00 -13.67
CA LEU A 104 -3.49 -1.49 -14.63
C LEU A 104 -3.77 0.00 -14.42
N GLU A 105 -3.97 0.41 -13.18
CA GLU A 105 -4.32 1.78 -12.82
C GLU A 105 -3.10 2.68 -12.58
N SER A 106 -1.90 2.08 -12.48
CA SER A 106 -0.65 2.78 -12.17
C SER A 106 -0.70 3.53 -10.83
N VAL A 107 -1.38 2.96 -9.84
CA VAL A 107 -1.56 3.52 -8.50
C VAL A 107 -0.70 2.77 -7.49
N TRP A 108 -0.14 3.51 -6.54
CA TRP A 108 0.68 2.98 -5.46
C TRP A 108 0.00 3.14 -4.12
N SER A 109 0.15 2.14 -3.27
CA SER A 109 -0.25 2.19 -1.87
C SER A 109 0.83 1.59 -0.97
N VAL A 110 0.81 1.95 0.31
CA VAL A 110 1.73 1.43 1.32
C VAL A 110 0.95 0.91 2.52
N GLY A 111 1.50 -0.07 3.21
CA GLY A 111 0.86 -0.67 4.36
C GLY A 111 1.84 -1.28 5.35
N SER A 112 1.28 -1.81 6.43
CA SER A 112 2.01 -2.49 7.49
C SER A 112 1.64 -3.97 7.60
N LEU A 113 1.34 -4.59 6.47
CA LEU A 113 1.04 -6.02 6.41
C LEU A 113 2.33 -6.84 6.49
N ALA A 114 2.48 -7.64 7.52
CA ALA A 114 3.61 -8.53 7.70
C ALA A 114 3.30 -9.89 7.04
N ARG A 115 3.96 -10.18 5.93
CA ARG A 115 3.86 -11.48 5.27
C ARG A 115 5.25 -11.96 4.85
N THR A 116 5.53 -13.24 5.05
CA THR A 116 6.83 -13.86 4.76
C THR A 116 6.81 -14.73 3.52
N SER A 117 5.64 -15.11 3.04
CA SER A 117 5.43 -15.73 1.74
C SER A 117 4.01 -15.46 1.26
N TRP A 118 3.79 -15.61 -0.04
CA TRP A 118 2.50 -15.39 -0.68
C TRP A 118 2.32 -16.37 -1.83
N GLN A 119 1.15 -16.95 -1.91
CA GLN A 119 0.68 -17.74 -3.04
C GLN A 119 -0.56 -17.07 -3.59
N ASP A 120 -0.52 -16.71 -4.86
CA ASP A 120 -1.66 -16.15 -5.57
C ASP A 120 -2.82 -17.17 -5.72
N VAL A 121 -3.93 -16.70 -6.21
CA VAL A 121 -5.10 -17.54 -6.53
C VAL A 121 -4.70 -18.64 -7.53
N ASP A 122 -4.79 -19.86 -7.11
CA ASP A 122 -4.51 -21.05 -7.94
C ASP A 122 -5.41 -22.22 -7.46
N THR A 123 -4.87 -23.12 -6.68
CA THR A 123 -5.62 -24.27 -6.13
C THR A 123 -6.67 -23.82 -5.09
N PHE A 124 -6.40 -22.75 -4.40
CA PHE A 124 -7.31 -22.11 -3.46
C PHE A 124 -8.02 -20.94 -4.11
N GLU A 125 -9.31 -20.76 -3.82
CA GLU A 125 -10.13 -19.66 -4.36
C GLU A 125 -9.68 -18.27 -3.92
N LYS A 126 -8.79 -18.18 -2.95
CA LYS A 126 -8.26 -16.93 -2.37
C LYS A 126 -6.77 -17.04 -2.17
N PRO A 127 -6.03 -15.94 -2.29
CA PRO A 127 -4.61 -15.94 -2.02
C PRO A 127 -4.32 -16.44 -0.60
N THR A 128 -3.19 -17.12 -0.44
CA THR A 128 -2.74 -17.65 0.84
C THR A 128 -1.37 -17.09 1.17
N ALA A 129 -1.18 -16.62 2.39
CA ALA A 129 0.07 -16.03 2.83
C ALA A 129 0.50 -16.52 4.20
N THR A 130 1.79 -16.41 4.50
CA THR A 130 2.33 -16.75 5.82
C THR A 130 2.85 -15.51 6.54
N GLU A 131 2.82 -15.55 7.86
CA GLU A 131 3.39 -14.54 8.74
C GLU A 131 4.21 -15.22 9.83
N TYR A 132 5.36 -14.65 10.17
CA TYR A 132 6.13 -15.08 11.32
C TYR A 132 5.83 -14.19 12.53
N LEU A 133 5.34 -14.78 13.60
CA LEU A 133 5.08 -14.09 14.86
C LEU A 133 6.38 -13.95 15.66
N LYS A 134 6.99 -12.77 15.64
CA LYS A 134 8.21 -12.45 16.36
C LYS A 134 8.01 -12.46 17.88
N ASP A 135 6.96 -11.81 18.34
CA ASP A 135 6.71 -11.55 19.75
C ASP A 135 5.33 -12.04 20.20
N SER A 136 5.24 -12.41 21.47
CA SER A 136 3.97 -12.72 22.14
C SER A 136 3.04 -11.51 22.32
N THR A 137 3.44 -10.33 21.87
CA THR A 137 2.67 -9.07 21.93
C THR A 137 1.48 -9.02 20.99
N ALA A 138 1.32 -9.99 20.09
CA ALA A 138 0.02 -10.27 19.51
C ALA A 138 -0.93 -10.83 20.60
N ALA A 139 -1.15 -10.02 21.65
CA ALA A 139 -1.95 -10.42 22.81
C ALA A 139 -3.33 -10.95 22.42
N THR A 140 -3.89 -10.44 21.34
CA THR A 140 -5.17 -10.86 20.78
C THR A 140 -5.08 -12.27 20.19
N LEU A 141 -4.05 -12.56 19.37
CA LEU A 141 -3.88 -13.88 18.76
C LEU A 141 -3.48 -14.95 19.79
N THR A 142 -2.65 -14.57 20.77
CA THR A 142 -2.32 -15.45 21.90
C THR A 142 -3.55 -15.75 22.74
N THR A 143 -4.42 -14.78 22.96
CA THR A 143 -5.65 -14.96 23.75
C THR A 143 -6.70 -15.76 22.98
N ILE A 144 -6.89 -15.49 21.68
CA ILE A 144 -7.93 -16.15 20.87
C ILE A 144 -7.51 -17.59 20.46
N TYR A 145 -6.23 -17.77 20.07
CA TYR A 145 -5.76 -19.04 19.48
C TYR A 145 -4.72 -19.77 20.33
N GLY A 146 -4.35 -19.25 21.49
CA GLY A 146 -3.32 -19.86 22.35
C GLY A 146 -1.92 -19.88 21.72
N LEU A 147 -1.63 -18.96 20.78
CA LEU A 147 -0.39 -18.93 20.03
C LEU A 147 0.73 -18.26 20.81
N THR A 148 1.93 -18.80 20.70
CA THR A 148 3.16 -18.26 21.30
C THR A 148 4.08 -17.69 20.23
N ALA A 149 4.99 -16.78 20.61
CA ALA A 149 6.03 -16.28 19.74
C ALA A 149 6.89 -17.38 19.08
N GLY A 150 7.51 -17.06 17.95
CA GLY A 150 8.35 -18.01 17.21
C GLY A 150 7.58 -19.01 16.36
N ARG A 151 6.35 -18.71 16.00
CA ARG A 151 5.51 -19.53 15.11
C ARG A 151 5.19 -18.82 13.82
N SER A 152 4.95 -19.61 12.77
CA SER A 152 4.40 -19.12 11.52
C SER A 152 2.91 -19.42 11.45
N LEU A 153 2.14 -18.46 11.00
CA LEU A 153 0.72 -18.58 10.74
C LEU A 153 0.48 -18.60 9.23
N VAL A 154 -0.55 -19.32 8.82
CA VAL A 154 -1.05 -19.29 7.44
C VAL A 154 -2.37 -18.57 7.45
N TYR A 155 -2.48 -17.57 6.58
CA TYR A 155 -3.69 -16.77 6.42
C TYR A 155 -4.28 -16.97 5.03
N ARG A 156 -5.59 -17.02 4.97
CA ARG A 156 -6.34 -16.79 3.75
C ARG A 156 -6.51 -15.29 3.61
N GLN A 157 -6.04 -14.74 2.48
CA GLN A 157 -6.11 -13.32 2.18
C GLN A 157 -7.40 -13.00 1.44
N GLU A 158 -7.76 -11.73 1.34
CA GLU A 158 -8.94 -11.24 0.61
C GLU A 158 -10.25 -11.94 1.06
N ASP A 159 -10.36 -12.25 2.33
CA ASP A 159 -11.50 -12.94 2.94
C ASP A 159 -12.12 -12.07 4.04
N GLY A 160 -13.14 -11.30 3.66
CA GLY A 160 -13.80 -10.33 4.54
C GLY A 160 -13.12 -8.95 4.57
N TYR A 161 -13.58 -8.10 5.50
CA TYR A 161 -13.18 -6.69 5.61
C TYR A 161 -12.44 -6.35 6.90
N ASN A 162 -12.11 -7.36 7.69
CA ASN A 162 -11.46 -7.20 8.98
C ASN A 162 -10.10 -7.92 9.01
N LYS A 163 -9.29 -7.58 10.02
CA LYS A 163 -8.11 -8.37 10.31
C LYS A 163 -8.48 -9.79 10.76
N ALA A 164 -7.53 -10.70 10.71
CA ALA A 164 -7.74 -12.10 11.09
C ALA A 164 -8.21 -12.27 12.56
N ASP A 165 -7.93 -11.33 13.42
CA ASP A 165 -8.40 -11.29 14.81
C ASP A 165 -9.79 -10.67 14.98
N GLY A 166 -10.47 -10.33 13.88
CA GLY A 166 -11.79 -9.70 13.88
C GLY A 166 -11.77 -8.20 14.16
N THR A 167 -10.60 -7.60 14.39
CA THR A 167 -10.50 -6.15 14.57
C THR A 167 -10.56 -5.41 13.23
N ALA A 168 -10.89 -4.12 13.29
CA ALA A 168 -10.99 -3.29 12.10
C ALA A 168 -9.65 -3.13 11.36
N VAL A 169 -9.71 -3.10 10.03
CA VAL A 169 -8.64 -2.58 9.20
C VAL A 169 -8.76 -1.06 9.14
N THR A 170 -7.71 -0.36 9.56
CA THR A 170 -7.66 1.10 9.37
C THR A 170 -7.23 1.40 7.95
N ALA A 171 -8.12 1.97 7.15
CA ALA A 171 -7.81 2.45 5.81
C ALA A 171 -7.81 3.98 5.79
N VAL A 172 -6.84 4.56 5.10
CA VAL A 172 -6.67 6.02 4.99
C VAL A 172 -6.40 6.40 3.55
N ILE A 173 -7.16 7.37 3.04
CA ILE A 173 -6.84 8.08 1.79
C ILE A 173 -6.68 9.56 2.15
N GLU A 174 -5.59 10.16 1.71
CA GLU A 174 -5.33 11.59 1.87
C GLU A 174 -4.93 12.18 0.52
N SER A 175 -5.64 13.24 0.10
CA SER A 175 -5.32 13.94 -1.13
C SER A 175 -4.07 14.80 -0.97
N GLY A 176 -3.42 15.17 -2.09
CA GLY A 176 -2.53 16.32 -2.09
C GLY A 176 -3.28 17.62 -1.73
N TYR A 177 -2.55 18.64 -1.32
CA TYR A 177 -3.14 19.96 -1.10
C TYR A 177 -3.47 20.61 -2.45
N PHE A 178 -4.68 21.08 -2.57
CA PHE A 178 -5.14 21.82 -3.75
C PHE A 178 -5.60 23.23 -3.38
N ASP A 179 -5.49 24.14 -4.32
CA ASP A 179 -5.93 25.51 -4.26
C ASP A 179 -6.85 25.85 -5.43
N ILE A 180 -7.40 27.04 -5.44
CA ILE A 180 -8.20 27.58 -6.54
C ILE A 180 -7.41 28.72 -7.20
N GLY A 181 -7.31 28.67 -8.52
CA GLY A 181 -6.52 29.62 -9.28
C GLY A 181 -5.02 29.45 -9.04
N ASP A 182 -4.31 30.55 -8.90
CA ASP A 182 -2.86 30.57 -8.70
C ASP A 182 -2.42 30.46 -7.23
N GLY A 183 -3.35 30.07 -6.34
CA GLY A 183 -3.08 29.89 -4.91
C GLY A 183 -3.07 31.18 -4.08
N ASP A 184 -3.38 32.33 -4.70
CA ASP A 184 -3.50 33.60 -3.99
C ASP A 184 -4.86 33.78 -3.32
N ASP A 185 -5.88 33.13 -3.82
CA ASP A 185 -7.24 33.25 -3.33
C ASP A 185 -7.50 32.40 -2.09
N MET A 186 -8.43 32.85 -1.26
CA MET A 186 -8.95 32.09 -0.12
C MET A 186 -10.11 31.22 -0.55
N LEU A 187 -9.89 29.91 -0.54
CA LEU A 187 -10.95 28.93 -0.71
C LEU A 187 -11.84 28.92 0.52
N TYR A 188 -13.16 28.95 0.30
CA TYR A 188 -14.18 28.80 1.35
C TYR A 188 -15.15 27.67 0.97
N MET A 189 -14.99 26.52 1.61
CA MET A 189 -15.89 25.38 1.40
C MET A 189 -17.05 25.46 2.39
N LYS A 190 -18.24 25.66 1.86
CA LYS A 190 -19.49 25.71 2.66
C LYS A 190 -20.13 24.34 2.82
N ARG A 191 -19.91 23.48 1.85
CA ARG A 191 -20.54 22.17 1.77
C ARG A 191 -19.72 21.24 0.87
N PHE A 192 -19.75 19.95 1.17
CA PHE A 192 -19.40 18.91 0.22
C PHE A 192 -20.49 17.82 0.21
N ILE A 193 -20.58 17.12 -0.90
CA ILE A 193 -21.49 16.01 -1.10
C ILE A 193 -20.62 14.75 -1.19
N PRO A 194 -20.68 13.84 -0.22
CA PRO A 194 -19.96 12.59 -0.31
C PRO A 194 -20.56 11.73 -1.43
N ASP A 195 -19.72 11.11 -2.22
CA ASP A 195 -20.11 10.19 -3.29
C ASP A 195 -19.31 8.88 -3.09
N PHE A 196 -19.81 8.05 -2.18
CA PHE A 196 -19.24 6.74 -1.90
C PHE A 196 -20.18 5.67 -2.43
N LYS A 197 -19.62 4.78 -3.24
CA LYS A 197 -20.34 3.61 -3.71
C LYS A 197 -20.21 2.47 -2.70
N ASP A 198 -21.32 1.78 -2.45
CA ASP A 198 -21.35 0.58 -1.61
C ASP A 198 -20.77 0.79 -0.18
N GLN A 199 -20.94 2.00 0.38
CA GLN A 199 -20.44 2.29 1.73
C GLN A 199 -21.12 1.41 2.78
N GLN A 200 -20.32 0.76 3.62
CA GLN A 200 -20.72 0.08 4.85
C GLN A 200 -19.97 0.72 6.02
N GLU A 201 -20.65 0.87 7.15
CA GLU A 201 -20.17 1.56 8.33
C GLU A 201 -19.82 3.04 8.11
N ASN A 202 -19.34 3.70 9.16
CA ASN A 202 -19.08 5.12 9.12
C ASN A 202 -17.66 5.42 8.60
N LEU A 203 -17.55 6.53 7.90
CA LEU A 203 -16.26 7.09 7.48
C LEU A 203 -16.03 8.41 8.21
N THR A 204 -14.78 8.68 8.50
CA THR A 204 -14.34 9.96 9.07
C THR A 204 -13.66 10.78 7.98
N VAL A 205 -14.14 11.99 7.73
CA VAL A 205 -13.55 12.93 6.79
C VAL A 205 -12.97 14.12 7.54
N ASN A 206 -11.70 14.41 7.30
CA ASN A 206 -11.02 15.60 7.80
C ASN A 206 -10.69 16.53 6.63
N LEU A 207 -10.91 17.82 6.82
CA LEU A 207 -10.49 18.87 5.90
C LEU A 207 -9.25 19.56 6.47
N LEU A 208 -8.10 19.29 5.90
CA LEU A 208 -6.81 19.83 6.34
C LEU A 208 -6.54 21.16 5.63
N LEU A 209 -6.43 22.22 6.40
CA LEU A 209 -6.37 23.60 5.89
C LEU A 209 -4.99 24.18 6.07
N ARG A 210 -4.47 24.87 5.04
CA ARG A 210 -3.25 25.67 5.10
C ARG A 210 -3.52 27.12 4.70
N PRO A 211 -3.03 28.11 5.47
CA PRO A 211 -3.11 29.51 5.09
C PRO A 211 -2.09 29.88 4.01
N TYR A 212 -0.99 29.12 3.88
CA TYR A 212 0.04 29.21 2.85
C TYR A 212 0.77 27.86 2.71
N PRO A 213 1.45 27.58 1.58
CA PRO A 213 1.97 26.24 1.25
C PRO A 213 2.89 25.60 2.30
N GLN A 214 3.71 26.39 2.99
CA GLN A 214 4.65 25.89 4.01
C GLN A 214 4.07 25.86 5.42
N ALA A 215 2.83 26.30 5.61
CA ALA A 215 2.21 26.29 6.93
C ALA A 215 1.87 24.88 7.38
N THR A 216 1.91 24.66 8.69
CA THR A 216 1.35 23.45 9.29
C THR A 216 -0.14 23.38 8.97
N ALA A 217 -0.58 22.21 8.54
CA ALA A 217 -2.00 21.95 8.29
C ALA A 217 -2.77 21.96 9.61
N ASN A 218 -3.90 22.66 9.61
CA ASN A 218 -4.84 22.65 10.73
C ASN A 218 -6.13 21.98 10.26
N PRO A 219 -6.76 21.14 11.11
CA PRO A 219 -8.09 20.63 10.81
C PRO A 219 -9.11 21.79 10.79
N SER A 220 -10.19 21.63 10.06
CA SER A 220 -11.32 22.54 10.11
C SER A 220 -11.89 22.59 11.54
N SER A 221 -12.43 23.70 11.94
CA SER A 221 -13.03 23.89 13.28
C SER A 221 -14.22 22.95 13.56
N LEU A 222 -14.76 22.30 12.54
CA LEU A 222 -15.88 21.35 12.63
C LEU A 222 -15.43 19.90 12.41
N ASP A 223 -14.14 19.64 12.21
CA ASP A 223 -13.60 18.29 12.05
C ASP A 223 -13.65 17.50 13.37
N PRO A 224 -13.80 16.18 13.29
CA PRO A 224 -14.04 15.36 12.10
C PRO A 224 -15.49 15.35 11.66
N TYR A 225 -15.71 15.19 10.35
CA TYR A 225 -17.05 14.95 9.79
C TYR A 225 -17.30 13.45 9.69
N ILE A 226 -18.37 12.98 10.31
CA ILE A 226 -18.76 11.56 10.23
C ILE A 226 -19.74 11.39 9.07
N ILE A 227 -19.39 10.52 8.14
CA ILE A 227 -20.17 10.19 6.96
C ILE A 227 -20.76 8.80 7.17
N THR A 228 -22.08 8.73 7.25
CA THR A 228 -22.82 7.47 7.30
C THR A 228 -23.25 7.06 5.90
N PRO A 229 -23.67 5.80 5.68
CA PRO A 229 -24.20 5.35 4.38
C PRO A 229 -25.41 6.16 3.87
N THR A 230 -26.07 6.92 4.75
CA THR A 230 -27.25 7.74 4.43
C THR A 230 -26.94 9.24 4.37
N THR A 231 -25.69 9.64 4.51
CA THR A 231 -25.31 11.05 4.49
C THR A 231 -25.35 11.61 3.07
N GLU A 232 -26.33 12.45 2.77
CA GLU A 232 -26.48 13.07 1.45
C GLU A 232 -25.59 14.30 1.24
N LYS A 233 -25.32 15.05 2.30
CA LYS A 233 -24.54 16.28 2.26
C LYS A 233 -23.93 16.60 3.63
N VAL A 234 -22.82 17.31 3.61
CA VAL A 234 -22.14 17.80 4.81
C VAL A 234 -21.92 19.30 4.69
N ASP A 235 -22.51 20.06 5.60
CA ASP A 235 -22.27 21.50 5.69
C ASP A 235 -20.98 21.74 6.50
N THR A 236 -20.11 22.56 5.96
CA THR A 236 -18.78 22.88 6.54
C THR A 236 -18.51 24.37 6.54
N ARG A 237 -17.48 24.80 7.24
CA ARG A 237 -16.98 26.18 7.28
C ARG A 237 -15.45 26.21 7.08
N ALA A 238 -14.96 25.31 6.27
CA ALA A 238 -13.53 25.19 6.01
C ALA A 238 -13.05 26.40 5.16
N ARG A 239 -12.02 27.09 5.65
CA ARG A 239 -11.42 28.25 4.98
C ARG A 239 -9.91 28.15 5.02
N GLY A 240 -9.28 28.19 3.86
CA GLY A 240 -7.83 28.13 3.71
C GLY A 240 -7.42 28.55 2.29
N ARG A 241 -6.16 28.79 2.06
CA ARG A 241 -5.64 28.91 0.69
C ARG A 241 -5.51 27.55 0.04
N GLN A 242 -5.10 26.56 0.82
CA GLN A 242 -4.99 25.18 0.36
C GLN A 242 -5.79 24.26 1.27
N ILE A 243 -6.42 23.26 0.68
CA ILE A 243 -7.19 22.23 1.37
C ILE A 243 -6.69 20.86 0.91
N ALA A 244 -6.55 19.91 1.85
CA ALA A 244 -6.47 18.50 1.55
C ALA A 244 -7.63 17.78 2.24
N ILE A 245 -8.08 16.69 1.64
CA ILE A 245 -9.16 15.85 2.15
C ILE A 245 -8.54 14.53 2.61
N LYS A 246 -8.80 14.19 3.86
CA LYS A 246 -8.41 12.91 4.44
C LYS A 246 -9.63 12.12 4.81
N ILE A 247 -9.73 10.89 4.32
CA ILE A 247 -10.82 9.96 4.60
C ILE A 247 -10.23 8.78 5.36
N THR A 248 -10.85 8.41 6.46
CA THR A 248 -10.40 7.31 7.32
C THR A 248 -11.57 6.40 7.66
N SER A 249 -11.37 5.09 7.58
CA SER A 249 -12.27 4.08 8.14
C SER A 249 -11.58 3.32 9.26
N THR A 250 -12.27 3.12 10.37
CA THR A 250 -11.76 2.43 11.58
C THR A 250 -12.78 1.47 12.16
N ASP A 251 -13.96 1.36 11.57
CA ASP A 251 -15.02 0.51 12.08
C ASP A 251 -14.85 -0.93 11.58
N VAL A 252 -15.27 -1.88 12.42
CA VAL A 252 -15.28 -3.32 12.08
C VAL A 252 -16.28 -3.54 10.95
N GLY A 253 -15.84 -4.14 9.85
CA GLY A 253 -16.68 -4.37 8.67
C GLY A 253 -16.77 -3.18 7.72
N ALA A 254 -16.01 -2.11 7.94
CA ALA A 254 -16.02 -0.94 7.05
C ALA A 254 -15.57 -1.31 5.63
N TRP A 255 -16.40 -0.91 4.67
CA TRP A 255 -16.17 -1.09 3.24
C TRP A 255 -16.66 0.13 2.47
N TRP A 256 -15.90 0.56 1.49
CA TRP A 256 -16.26 1.71 0.65
C TRP A 256 -15.40 1.80 -0.61
N ARG A 257 -15.91 2.42 -1.65
CA ARG A 257 -15.20 2.74 -2.89
C ARG A 257 -15.79 3.96 -3.61
#